data_8973cca7b23704bd13d747049c0a425b
#
_entry.id   8973cca7b23704bd13d747049c0a425b
#
_cell.length_a   1.000
_cell.length_b   1.000
_cell.length_c   1.000
_cell.angle_alpha   90.00
_cell.angle_beta   90.00
_cell.angle_gamma   90.00
#
_symmetry.space_group_name_H-M   'P 1'
#
loop_
_entity.id
_entity.type
_entity.pdbx_description
1 polymer ?
#
loop_
_entity_poly.entity_id
_entity_poly.type
_entity_poly.pdbx_seq_one_letter_code
_entity_poly.pdbx_strand_id
1 'polypeptide(L)'
;MNPGSRRAAGRLRYPRPMDDTTPRHAGPPAPRTDRTRIRRHADRAVPHRIEEFLRTGTVAHVALVENGEPRLIPFLYHYEAGHLYLHGSPGNATLRLLRDGRTVAVAVTQLVGLIASKTAADHSANYRSVVAYGRGRQVVDLAEKRRILGDMTVRYFPGRSTPADYAPATDDDLARMELTDIAIDEASAKMREGGPMGPHDSDPEFPGSAFVQPV
;
A
#
# COMPACT_ATOMS: atom_id res chain seq x y z
N MET A 1 -23.88 15.13 -39.56
CA MET A 1 -24.11 15.08 -38.12
C MET A 1 -23.73 13.69 -37.65
N ASN A 2 -22.60 13.54 -36.93
CA ASN A 2 -22.08 12.26 -36.51
C ASN A 2 -22.10 12.25 -34.95
N PRO A 3 -22.83 11.33 -34.29
CA PRO A 3 -22.89 11.31 -32.84
C PRO A 3 -21.67 10.60 -32.27
N GLY A 4 -20.99 11.31 -31.39
CA GLY A 4 -19.74 10.90 -30.73
C GLY A 4 -19.82 9.61 -29.95
N SER A 5 -18.84 8.76 -30.15
CA SER A 5 -18.57 7.56 -29.38
C SER A 5 -18.09 7.94 -27.97
N ARG A 6 -18.90 7.67 -26.97
CA ARG A 6 -18.46 7.68 -25.56
C ARG A 6 -17.52 6.51 -25.35
N ARG A 7 -16.24 6.79 -25.15
CA ARG A 7 -15.27 5.78 -24.66
C ARG A 7 -15.67 5.38 -23.24
N ALA A 8 -16.01 4.12 -23.08
CA ALA A 8 -16.22 3.52 -21.77
C ALA A 8 -14.90 3.55 -20.99
N ALA A 9 -14.92 4.12 -19.80
CA ALA A 9 -13.81 4.06 -18.87
C ALA A 9 -13.56 2.59 -18.50
N GLY A 10 -12.40 2.07 -18.90
CA GLY A 10 -11.97 0.71 -18.59
C GLY A 10 -11.83 0.55 -17.08
N ARG A 11 -12.58 -0.39 -16.51
CA ARG A 11 -12.40 -0.78 -15.11
C ARG A 11 -11.01 -1.36 -14.96
N LEU A 12 -10.19 -0.78 -14.07
CA LEU A 12 -8.95 -1.38 -13.60
C LEU A 12 -9.27 -2.76 -13.00
N ARG A 13 -8.95 -3.80 -13.74
CA ARG A 13 -9.02 -5.18 -13.23
C ARG A 13 -7.69 -5.44 -12.51
N TYR A 14 -7.75 -5.56 -11.19
CA TYR A 14 -6.61 -6.06 -10.41
C TYR A 14 -6.30 -7.49 -10.85
N PRO A 15 -5.02 -7.85 -11.07
CA PRO A 15 -4.65 -9.21 -11.37
C PRO A 15 -5.04 -10.13 -10.21
N ARG A 16 -5.52 -11.34 -10.55
CA ARG A 16 -5.75 -12.40 -9.56
C ARG A 16 -4.41 -12.74 -8.89
N PRO A 17 -4.40 -13.10 -7.60
CA PRO A 17 -3.18 -13.55 -6.95
C PRO A 17 -2.61 -14.76 -7.69
N MET A 18 -1.32 -14.70 -8.02
CA MET A 18 -0.59 -15.85 -8.52
C MET A 18 -0.46 -16.87 -7.38
N ASP A 19 -0.80 -18.12 -7.65
CA ASP A 19 -0.58 -19.26 -6.76
C ASP A 19 0.94 -19.44 -6.58
N ASP A 20 1.48 -18.92 -5.49
CA ASP A 20 2.85 -19.21 -5.05
C ASP A 20 2.78 -20.19 -3.87
N THR A 21 2.93 -21.45 -4.17
CA THR A 21 2.90 -22.56 -3.20
C THR A 21 4.26 -22.81 -2.53
N THR A 22 5.05 -21.79 -2.26
CA THR A 22 6.28 -21.93 -1.50
C THR A 22 6.15 -21.23 -0.14
N PRO A 23 6.03 -21.97 0.99
CA PRO A 23 6.03 -21.35 2.31
C PRO A 23 7.44 -20.89 2.66
N ARG A 24 7.77 -19.62 2.46
CA ARG A 24 8.92 -19.00 3.10
C ARG A 24 8.53 -18.63 4.52
N HIS A 25 9.32 -19.08 5.48
CA HIS A 25 9.10 -18.96 6.91
C HIS A 25 8.66 -17.55 7.32
N ALA A 26 7.38 -17.40 7.64
CA ALA A 26 6.92 -16.28 8.45
C ALA A 26 7.44 -16.51 9.86
N GLY A 27 8.35 -15.67 10.33
CA GLY A 27 8.72 -15.61 11.73
C GLY A 27 7.49 -15.32 12.61
N PRO A 28 7.53 -15.64 13.91
CA PRO A 28 6.42 -15.38 14.81
C PRO A 28 6.06 -13.90 14.77
N PRO A 29 4.75 -13.54 14.81
CA PRO A 29 4.34 -12.15 14.83
C PRO A 29 4.97 -11.46 16.05
N ALA A 30 5.66 -10.35 15.80
CA ALA A 30 6.26 -9.55 16.86
C ALA A 30 5.20 -9.07 17.88
N PRO A 31 5.54 -8.92 19.17
CA PRO A 31 4.59 -8.46 20.17
C PRO A 31 4.06 -7.09 19.79
N ARG A 32 2.71 -6.96 19.73
CA ARG A 32 2.05 -5.70 19.39
C ARG A 32 2.28 -4.68 20.49
N THR A 33 2.84 -3.53 20.11
CA THR A 33 2.95 -2.39 21.03
C THR A 33 1.68 -1.51 20.94
N ASP A 34 1.59 -0.50 21.82
CA ASP A 34 0.47 0.45 21.82
C ASP A 34 0.37 1.27 20.52
N ARG A 35 1.46 1.39 19.74
CA ARG A 35 1.45 2.16 18.47
C ARG A 35 0.67 1.49 17.35
N THR A 36 0.51 0.15 17.38
CA THR A 36 -0.31 -0.60 16.41
C THR A 36 -1.72 -0.88 16.92
N ARG A 37 -2.07 -0.40 18.12
CA ARG A 37 -3.39 -0.62 18.71
C ARG A 37 -4.49 0.15 17.99
N ILE A 38 -5.48 -0.55 17.45
CA ILE A 38 -6.70 0.06 16.90
C ILE A 38 -7.62 0.44 18.07
N ARG A 39 -7.73 1.74 18.34
CA ARG A 39 -8.46 2.26 19.51
C ARG A 39 -9.96 2.44 19.25
N ARG A 40 -10.36 2.78 18.00
CA ARG A 40 -11.77 2.94 17.61
C ARG A 40 -12.14 1.94 16.53
N HIS A 41 -13.36 1.41 16.61
CA HIS A 41 -13.85 0.38 15.71
C HIS A 41 -12.88 -0.81 15.65
N ALA A 42 -12.59 -1.40 16.82
CA ALA A 42 -11.72 -2.58 16.94
C ALA A 42 -12.30 -3.80 16.20
N ASP A 43 -13.60 -3.84 16.02
CA ASP A 43 -14.36 -4.79 15.21
C ASP A 43 -13.93 -4.81 13.73
N ARG A 44 -13.34 -3.71 13.24
CA ARG A 44 -12.80 -3.60 11.87
C ARG A 44 -11.34 -4.04 11.75
N ALA A 45 -10.73 -4.52 12.82
CA ALA A 45 -9.36 -5.03 12.80
C ALA A 45 -9.28 -6.35 12.03
N VAL A 46 -8.40 -6.43 11.04
CA VAL A 46 -8.19 -7.61 10.19
C VAL A 46 -6.71 -7.99 10.10
N PRO A 47 -6.09 -8.40 11.23
CA PRO A 47 -4.64 -8.65 11.29
C PRO A 47 -4.18 -9.75 10.32
N HIS A 48 -5.05 -10.70 9.99
CA HIS A 48 -4.77 -11.78 9.03
C HIS A 48 -4.70 -11.30 7.57
N ARG A 49 -5.06 -10.04 7.29
CA ARG A 49 -5.03 -9.45 5.93
C ARG A 49 -3.91 -8.43 5.74
N ILE A 50 -2.99 -8.28 6.67
CA ILE A 50 -1.87 -7.32 6.58
C ILE A 50 -1.07 -7.55 5.30
N GLU A 51 -0.63 -8.79 5.05
CA GLU A 51 0.16 -9.11 3.87
C GLU A 51 -0.59 -8.88 2.56
N GLU A 52 -1.86 -9.28 2.51
CA GLU A 52 -2.71 -9.04 1.34
C GLU A 52 -2.78 -7.55 1.01
N PHE A 53 -3.03 -6.70 2.01
CA PHE A 53 -3.18 -5.26 1.78
C PHE A 53 -1.84 -4.61 1.42
N LEU A 54 -0.73 -5.08 1.97
CA LEU A 54 0.60 -4.62 1.56
C LEU A 54 0.96 -5.09 0.15
N ARG A 55 0.54 -6.28 -0.26
CA ARG A 55 0.77 -6.78 -1.62
C ARG A 55 -0.10 -6.08 -2.66
N THR A 56 -1.32 -5.69 -2.33
CA THR A 56 -2.29 -5.11 -3.27
C THR A 56 -2.30 -3.59 -3.29
N GLY A 57 -1.80 -2.93 -2.26
CA GLY A 57 -1.67 -1.47 -2.20
C GLY A 57 -0.63 -0.94 -3.20
N THR A 58 -0.79 0.27 -3.69
CA THR A 58 0.08 0.84 -4.72
C THR A 58 1.05 1.90 -4.21
N VAL A 59 0.65 2.66 -3.20
CA VAL A 59 1.45 3.75 -2.64
C VAL A 59 1.61 3.55 -1.14
N ALA A 60 2.85 3.61 -0.68
CA ALA A 60 3.20 3.66 0.73
C ALA A 60 3.55 5.10 1.11
N HIS A 61 2.93 5.62 2.17
CA HIS A 61 3.32 6.87 2.79
C HIS A 61 4.30 6.56 3.92
N VAL A 62 5.55 6.96 3.74
CA VAL A 62 6.63 6.69 4.70
C VAL A 62 6.90 7.92 5.53
N ALA A 63 6.74 7.80 6.83
CA ALA A 63 6.95 8.87 7.81
C ALA A 63 8.14 8.57 8.72
N LEU A 64 8.94 9.59 8.97
CA LEU A 64 10.07 9.56 9.91
C LEU A 64 10.25 10.94 10.54
N VAL A 65 11.12 11.03 11.54
CA VAL A 65 11.51 12.30 12.17
C VAL A 65 12.94 12.62 11.79
N GLU A 66 13.17 13.82 11.27
CA GLU A 66 14.49 14.38 10.98
C GLU A 66 14.66 15.69 11.76
N ASN A 67 15.66 15.75 12.63
CA ASN A 67 15.95 16.95 13.46
C ASN A 67 14.75 17.48 14.27
N GLY A 68 13.89 16.56 14.76
CA GLY A 68 12.68 16.91 15.49
C GLY A 68 11.46 17.18 14.60
N GLU A 69 11.64 17.33 13.27
CA GLU A 69 10.57 17.63 12.32
C GLU A 69 10.04 16.36 11.64
N PRO A 70 8.71 16.24 11.48
CA PRO A 70 8.12 15.12 10.77
C PRO A 70 8.37 15.24 9.26
N ARG A 71 8.74 14.12 8.65
CA ARG A 71 8.83 13.93 7.19
C ARG A 71 7.83 12.89 6.75
N LEU A 72 7.11 13.15 5.67
CA LEU A 72 6.15 12.22 5.08
C LEU A 72 6.30 12.24 3.56
N ILE A 73 6.65 11.09 2.96
CA ILE A 73 6.88 10.97 1.52
C ILE A 73 6.11 9.76 0.98
N PRO A 74 5.35 9.93 -0.12
CA PRO A 74 4.74 8.81 -0.83
C PRO A 74 5.77 8.12 -1.74
N PHE A 75 5.71 6.77 -1.78
CA PHE A 75 6.53 5.93 -2.65
C PHE A 75 5.70 4.84 -3.31
N LEU A 76 6.02 4.50 -4.54
CA LEU A 76 5.75 3.16 -5.05
C LEU A 76 6.66 2.18 -4.33
N TYR A 77 6.19 0.96 -4.05
CA TYR A 77 6.95 0.01 -3.26
C TYR A 77 6.77 -1.44 -3.74
N HIS A 78 7.70 -2.29 -3.40
CA HIS A 78 7.52 -3.74 -3.45
C HIS A 78 7.39 -4.28 -2.03
N TYR A 79 6.51 -5.28 -1.83
CA TYR A 79 6.36 -5.96 -0.55
C TYR A 79 6.61 -7.45 -0.73
N GLU A 80 7.49 -8.01 0.07
CA GLU A 80 7.82 -9.43 0.10
C GLU A 80 8.15 -9.85 1.54
N ALA A 81 7.44 -10.86 2.06
CA ALA A 81 7.79 -11.59 3.29
C ALA A 81 8.15 -10.72 4.52
N GLY A 82 7.38 -9.68 4.78
CA GLY A 82 7.63 -8.76 5.91
C GLY A 82 8.58 -7.60 5.59
N HIS A 83 9.04 -7.50 4.35
CA HIS A 83 9.94 -6.46 3.87
C HIS A 83 9.26 -5.55 2.85
N LEU A 84 9.46 -4.26 2.99
CA LEU A 84 8.95 -3.24 2.08
C LEU A 84 10.13 -2.51 1.42
N TYR A 85 10.24 -2.65 0.12
CA TYR A 85 11.35 -2.11 -0.66
C TYR A 85 10.95 -0.80 -1.35
N LEU A 86 11.80 0.21 -1.19
CA LEU A 86 11.66 1.53 -1.81
C LEU A 86 12.87 1.82 -2.67
N HIS A 87 12.66 2.30 -3.89
CA HIS A 87 13.76 2.75 -4.73
C HIS A 87 13.65 4.22 -5.10
N GLY A 88 14.77 4.81 -5.48
CA GLY A 88 14.83 6.19 -5.94
C GLY A 88 16.22 6.62 -6.33
N SER A 89 16.36 7.92 -6.64
CA SER A 89 17.65 8.49 -7.00
C SER A 89 18.58 8.57 -5.78
N PRO A 90 19.91 8.53 -5.99
CA PRO A 90 20.90 8.66 -4.91
C PRO A 90 20.79 9.97 -4.12
N GLY A 91 20.19 10.99 -4.72
CA GLY A 91 19.94 12.29 -4.08
C GLY A 91 18.73 12.33 -3.15
N ASN A 92 17.92 11.27 -3.10
CA ASN A 92 16.72 11.24 -2.27
C ASN A 92 17.08 11.29 -0.77
N ALA A 93 16.80 12.42 -0.13
CA ALA A 93 17.12 12.65 1.28
C ALA A 93 16.44 11.64 2.21
N THR A 94 15.20 11.27 1.93
CA THR A 94 14.44 10.30 2.72
C THR A 94 15.08 8.91 2.67
N LEU A 95 15.44 8.40 1.49
CA LEU A 95 16.11 7.10 1.36
C LEU A 95 17.46 7.08 2.08
N ARG A 96 18.21 8.19 2.06
CA ARG A 96 19.45 8.31 2.84
C ARG A 96 19.21 8.20 4.34
N LEU A 97 18.17 8.85 4.86
CA LEU A 97 17.83 8.77 6.28
C LEU A 97 17.40 7.36 6.70
N LEU A 98 16.81 6.59 5.80
CA LEU A 98 16.40 5.21 6.07
C LEU A 98 17.58 4.25 6.23
N ARG A 99 18.74 4.52 5.61
CA ARG A 99 19.94 3.67 5.72
C ARG A 99 20.44 3.50 7.15
N ASP A 100 20.22 4.51 7.99
CA ASP A 100 20.77 4.59 9.34
C ASP A 100 19.98 3.76 10.36
N GLY A 101 19.08 2.90 9.93
CA GLY A 101 18.28 2.04 10.81
C GLY A 101 17.24 2.79 11.64
N ARG A 102 16.85 3.99 11.21
CA ARG A 102 15.81 4.79 11.89
C ARG A 102 14.47 4.07 11.87
N THR A 103 13.76 4.21 12.96
CA THR A 103 12.37 3.75 13.03
C THR A 103 11.51 4.62 12.12
N VAL A 104 10.69 3.98 11.31
CA VAL A 104 9.74 4.62 10.40
C VAL A 104 8.33 4.11 10.63
N ALA A 105 7.35 4.93 10.32
CA ALA A 105 5.97 4.51 10.15
C ALA A 105 5.64 4.46 8.66
N VAL A 106 4.91 3.43 8.25
CA VAL A 106 4.45 3.24 6.88
C VAL A 106 2.93 3.10 6.89
N ALA A 107 2.24 3.88 6.09
CA ALA A 107 0.80 3.75 5.87
C ALA A 107 0.53 3.38 4.42
N VAL A 108 -0.28 2.34 4.21
CA VAL A 108 -0.83 1.96 2.91
C VAL A 108 -2.35 1.97 3.03
N THR A 109 -3.01 2.74 2.16
CA THR A 109 -4.47 2.88 2.19
C THR A 109 -5.05 2.72 0.79
N GLN A 110 -6.12 1.95 0.70
CA GLN A 110 -6.93 1.79 -0.49
C GLN A 110 -8.34 2.29 -0.17
N LEU A 111 -8.77 3.33 -0.85
CA LEU A 111 -10.18 3.74 -0.85
C LEU A 111 -10.93 2.83 -1.82
N VAL A 112 -11.99 2.18 -1.34
CA VAL A 112 -12.76 1.19 -2.12
C VAL A 112 -14.10 1.76 -2.58
N GLY A 113 -14.66 2.67 -1.79
CA GLY A 113 -15.91 3.34 -2.13
C GLY A 113 -16.28 4.41 -1.10
N LEU A 114 -17.10 5.34 -1.52
CA LEU A 114 -17.71 6.34 -0.65
C LEU A 114 -19.12 5.89 -0.26
N ILE A 115 -19.54 6.19 0.95
CA ILE A 115 -20.85 5.83 1.48
C ILE A 115 -21.63 7.11 1.70
N ALA A 116 -22.64 7.30 0.87
CA ALA A 116 -23.65 8.30 1.08
C ALA A 116 -24.67 7.79 2.08
N SER A 117 -24.99 8.59 3.10
CA SER A 117 -26.05 8.37 4.07
C SER A 117 -27.13 9.45 3.90
N LYS A 118 -28.31 9.21 4.42
CA LYS A 118 -29.38 10.22 4.46
C LYS A 118 -29.10 11.34 5.46
N THR A 119 -28.13 11.17 6.34
CA THR A 119 -27.70 12.20 7.29
C THR A 119 -26.23 12.56 7.04
N ALA A 120 -25.89 13.84 7.16
CA ALA A 120 -24.55 14.34 6.90
C ALA A 120 -23.48 13.71 7.81
N ALA A 121 -23.83 13.41 9.05
CA ALA A 121 -22.93 12.85 10.04
C ALA A 121 -22.55 11.39 9.79
N ASP A 122 -23.37 10.65 9.01
CA ASP A 122 -23.23 9.21 8.78
C ASP A 122 -22.56 8.87 7.44
N HIS A 123 -22.19 9.88 6.64
CA HIS A 123 -21.36 9.66 5.46
C HIS A 123 -20.04 8.99 5.85
N SER A 124 -19.57 8.04 5.06
CA SER A 124 -18.40 7.23 5.39
C SER A 124 -17.66 6.75 4.13
N ALA A 125 -16.73 5.83 4.32
CA ALA A 125 -15.99 5.20 3.22
C ALA A 125 -15.75 3.71 3.49
N ASN A 126 -15.72 2.93 2.43
CA ASN A 126 -15.14 1.58 2.41
C ASN A 126 -13.65 1.70 2.09
N TYR A 127 -12.83 1.05 2.88
CA TYR A 127 -11.38 1.15 2.79
C TYR A 127 -10.67 -0.09 3.30
N ARG A 128 -9.43 -0.25 2.87
CA ARG A 128 -8.43 -1.18 3.40
C ARG A 128 -7.20 -0.38 3.77
N SER A 129 -6.68 -0.58 4.96
CA SER A 129 -5.51 0.17 5.41
C SER A 129 -4.59 -0.69 6.26
N VAL A 130 -3.29 -0.44 6.11
CA VAL A 130 -2.23 -0.97 6.97
C VAL A 130 -1.44 0.20 7.53
N VAL A 131 -1.14 0.13 8.81
CA VAL A 131 -0.12 0.96 9.44
C VAL A 131 0.94 0.00 9.98
N ALA A 132 2.17 0.18 9.51
CA ALA A 132 3.32 -0.64 9.88
C ALA A 132 4.44 0.23 10.45
N TYR A 133 5.27 -0.38 11.27
CA TYR A 133 6.49 0.22 11.80
C TYR A 133 7.66 -0.72 11.53
N GLY A 134 8.80 -0.14 11.23
CA GLY A 134 9.98 -0.91 10.89
C GLY A 134 11.24 -0.07 10.87
N ARG A 135 12.32 -0.68 10.39
CA ARG A 135 13.64 -0.05 10.27
C ARG A 135 14.17 -0.23 8.87
N GLY A 136 14.71 0.86 8.32
CA GLY A 136 15.32 0.84 7.00
C GLY A 136 16.76 0.36 7.03
N ARG A 137 17.18 -0.36 5.99
CA ARG A 137 18.57 -0.64 5.66
C ARG A 137 18.80 -0.43 4.16
N GLN A 138 20.02 -0.05 3.79
CA GLN A 138 20.38 0.02 2.39
C GLN A 138 20.57 -1.40 1.82
N VAL A 139 20.05 -1.63 0.62
CA VAL A 139 20.38 -2.80 -0.19
C VAL A 139 21.56 -2.43 -1.11
N VAL A 140 22.67 -3.12 -0.95
CA VAL A 140 23.90 -2.86 -1.73
C VAL A 140 24.18 -3.92 -2.78
N ASP A 141 23.69 -5.12 -2.60
CA ASP A 141 23.87 -6.24 -3.53
C ASP A 141 23.16 -5.99 -4.86
N LEU A 142 23.91 -6.04 -5.97
CA LEU A 142 23.38 -5.75 -7.30
C LEU A 142 22.39 -6.82 -7.79
N ALA A 143 22.58 -8.07 -7.39
CA ALA A 143 21.65 -9.15 -7.77
C ALA A 143 20.30 -8.97 -7.06
N GLU A 144 20.32 -8.63 -5.77
CA GLU A 144 19.10 -8.29 -5.02
C GLU A 144 18.42 -7.06 -5.62
N LYS A 145 19.16 -5.98 -5.91
CA LYS A 145 18.61 -4.79 -6.57
C LYS A 145 17.93 -5.12 -7.90
N ARG A 146 18.58 -5.94 -8.73
CA ARG A 146 18.04 -6.36 -10.03
C ARG A 146 16.75 -7.16 -9.87
N ARG A 147 16.72 -8.09 -8.94
CA ARG A 147 15.54 -8.90 -8.63
C ARG A 147 14.37 -8.02 -8.19
N ILE A 148 14.57 -7.19 -7.16
CA ILE A 148 13.51 -6.32 -6.62
C ILE A 148 12.98 -5.35 -7.68
N LEU A 149 13.85 -4.75 -8.49
CA LEU A 149 13.43 -3.85 -9.57
C LEU A 149 12.59 -4.59 -10.63
N GLY A 150 12.95 -5.84 -10.95
CA GLY A 150 12.17 -6.72 -11.81
C GLY A 150 10.79 -7.00 -11.23
N ASP A 151 10.72 -7.37 -9.96
CA ASP A 151 9.46 -7.66 -9.25
C ASP A 151 8.57 -6.42 -9.19
N MET A 152 9.14 -5.24 -8.97
CA MET A 152 8.40 -3.96 -9.06
C MET A 152 7.86 -3.72 -10.47
N THR A 153 8.62 -4.03 -11.51
CA THR A 153 8.15 -3.87 -12.89
C THR A 153 6.97 -4.78 -13.18
N VAL A 154 7.05 -6.05 -12.81
CA VAL A 154 5.94 -7.01 -12.96
C VAL A 154 4.70 -6.55 -12.20
N ARG A 155 4.89 -6.03 -11.00
CA ARG A 155 3.79 -5.54 -10.15
C ARG A 155 3.05 -4.35 -10.75
N TYR A 156 3.77 -3.34 -11.23
CA TYR A 156 3.18 -2.08 -11.69
C TYR A 156 2.86 -2.06 -13.19
N PHE A 157 3.52 -2.93 -13.96
CA PHE A 157 3.38 -3.03 -15.41
C PHE A 157 3.17 -4.49 -15.84
N PRO A 158 2.07 -5.12 -15.42
CA PRO A 158 1.83 -6.53 -15.72
C PRO A 158 1.81 -6.79 -17.23
N GLY A 159 2.48 -7.87 -17.64
CA GLY A 159 2.60 -8.25 -19.04
C GLY A 159 3.80 -7.66 -19.78
N ARG A 160 4.55 -6.74 -19.15
CA ARG A 160 5.83 -6.29 -19.72
C ARG A 160 6.97 -7.23 -19.34
N SER A 161 7.86 -7.46 -20.28
CA SER A 161 9.01 -8.35 -20.12
C SER A 161 10.29 -7.77 -20.72
N THR A 162 11.45 -8.17 -20.18
CA THR A 162 12.75 -7.86 -20.74
C THR A 162 13.26 -9.05 -21.59
N PRO A 163 13.94 -8.85 -22.72
CA PRO A 163 14.29 -7.57 -23.34
C PRO A 163 13.24 -7.07 -24.35
N ALA A 164 12.08 -7.71 -24.47
CA ALA A 164 11.10 -7.40 -25.51
C ALA A 164 10.49 -6.01 -25.38
N ASP A 165 10.13 -5.59 -24.16
CA ASP A 165 9.41 -4.33 -23.91
C ASP A 165 10.31 -3.24 -23.31
N TYR A 166 11.45 -3.63 -22.71
CA TYR A 166 12.43 -2.69 -22.11
C TYR A 166 13.79 -3.34 -21.96
N ALA A 167 14.85 -2.53 -21.95
CA ALA A 167 16.20 -2.99 -21.67
C ALA A 167 16.37 -3.30 -20.17
N PRO A 168 17.08 -4.38 -19.80
CA PRO A 168 17.40 -4.64 -18.40
C PRO A 168 18.31 -3.55 -17.84
N ALA A 169 18.17 -3.25 -16.53
CA ALA A 169 19.07 -2.32 -15.87
C ALA A 169 20.52 -2.84 -15.91
N THR A 170 21.46 -1.97 -16.26
CA THR A 170 22.89 -2.29 -16.21
C THR A 170 23.41 -2.28 -14.77
N ASP A 171 24.60 -2.83 -14.54
CA ASP A 171 25.22 -2.77 -13.21
C ASP A 171 25.49 -1.33 -12.79
N ASP A 172 25.83 -0.46 -13.73
CA ASP A 172 26.00 0.98 -13.50
C ASP A 172 24.70 1.67 -13.08
N ASP A 173 23.57 1.31 -13.68
CA ASP A 173 22.26 1.83 -13.28
C ASP A 173 21.93 1.39 -11.86
N LEU A 174 22.13 0.11 -11.54
CA LEU A 174 21.89 -0.45 -10.23
C LEU A 174 22.84 0.12 -9.16
N ALA A 175 24.10 0.35 -9.50
CA ALA A 175 25.06 0.96 -8.59
C ALA A 175 24.65 2.40 -8.21
N ARG A 176 24.12 3.15 -9.18
CA ARG A 176 23.63 4.53 -8.95
C ARG A 176 22.26 4.60 -8.30
N MET A 177 21.46 3.53 -8.38
CA MET A 177 20.11 3.49 -7.78
C MET A 177 20.18 3.29 -6.28
N GLU A 178 19.42 4.09 -5.53
CA GLU A 178 19.15 3.81 -4.12
C GLU A 178 18.04 2.81 -3.99
N LEU A 179 18.28 1.71 -3.26
CA LEU A 179 17.27 0.77 -2.84
C LEU A 179 17.35 0.60 -1.32
N THR A 180 16.23 0.79 -0.66
CA THR A 180 16.10 0.63 0.79
C THR A 180 15.08 -0.45 1.08
N ASP A 181 15.43 -1.36 1.97
CA ASP A 181 14.56 -2.36 2.56
C ASP A 181 14.11 -1.87 3.94
N ILE A 182 12.81 -1.87 4.19
CA ILE A 182 12.21 -1.63 5.50
C ILE A 182 11.73 -2.97 6.03
N ALA A 183 12.46 -3.54 6.98
CA ALA A 183 11.99 -4.70 7.72
C ALA A 183 10.87 -4.27 8.68
N ILE A 184 9.69 -4.86 8.53
CA ILE A 184 8.50 -4.52 9.35
C ILE A 184 8.60 -5.24 10.69
N ASP A 185 8.68 -4.48 11.79
CA ASP A 185 8.69 -4.98 13.16
C ASP A 185 7.27 -5.33 13.63
N GLU A 186 6.30 -4.48 13.31
CA GLU A 186 4.92 -4.64 13.73
C GLU A 186 3.96 -3.90 12.79
N ALA A 187 2.74 -4.42 12.65
CA ALA A 187 1.72 -3.80 11.82
C ALA A 187 0.31 -4.03 12.36
N SER A 188 -0.60 -3.16 11.96
CA SER A 188 -2.05 -3.34 12.12
C SER A 188 -2.76 -3.11 10.80
N ALA A 189 -3.85 -3.86 10.57
CA ALA A 189 -4.71 -3.67 9.42
C ALA A 189 -6.15 -3.41 9.87
N LYS A 190 -6.81 -2.53 9.14
CA LYS A 190 -8.19 -2.15 9.36
C LYS A 190 -8.93 -2.10 8.03
N MET A 191 -10.16 -2.61 8.04
CA MET A 191 -11.02 -2.65 6.87
C MET A 191 -12.43 -2.24 7.23
N ARG A 192 -13.09 -1.54 6.32
CA ARG A 192 -14.53 -1.38 6.29
C ARG A 192 -15.04 -1.76 4.93
N GLU A 193 -16.04 -2.63 4.93
CA GLU A 193 -16.83 -3.00 3.75
C GLU A 193 -18.31 -3.01 4.15
N GLY A 194 -19.20 -2.59 3.27
CA GLY A 194 -20.62 -2.62 3.50
C GLY A 194 -21.35 -1.39 3.00
N GLY A 195 -22.64 -1.38 3.21
CA GLY A 195 -23.53 -0.30 2.83
C GLY A 195 -23.63 0.83 3.86
N PRO A 196 -24.54 1.78 3.62
CA PRO A 196 -24.97 2.76 4.58
C PRO A 196 -25.56 2.09 5.83
N MET A 197 -25.27 2.65 7.01
CA MET A 197 -25.74 2.12 8.30
C MET A 197 -26.18 3.25 9.25
N GLY A 198 -26.49 4.41 8.69
CA GLY A 198 -27.07 5.50 9.46
C GLY A 198 -28.48 5.16 9.96
N PRO A 199 -28.96 5.77 11.04
CA PRO A 199 -30.22 5.43 11.68
C PRO A 199 -31.45 5.60 10.76
N HIS A 200 -31.32 6.42 9.72
CA HIS A 200 -32.40 6.72 8.78
C HIS A 200 -32.17 6.12 7.38
N ASP A 201 -31.05 5.42 7.15
CA ASP A 201 -30.66 4.97 5.79
C ASP A 201 -31.64 3.95 5.21
N SER A 202 -32.28 3.15 6.04
CA SER A 202 -33.31 2.16 5.66
C SER A 202 -34.74 2.67 5.73
N ASP A 203 -34.99 3.88 6.26
CA ASP A 203 -36.35 4.43 6.41
C ASP A 203 -36.81 5.06 5.07
N PRO A 204 -37.83 4.50 4.38
CA PRO A 204 -38.30 5.05 3.11
C PRO A 204 -38.91 6.44 3.21
N GLU A 205 -39.47 6.80 4.39
CA GLU A 205 -40.12 8.08 4.62
C GLU A 205 -39.14 9.22 4.97
N PHE A 206 -37.88 8.88 5.38
CA PHE A 206 -36.88 9.88 5.66
C PHE A 206 -36.29 10.43 4.35
N PRO A 207 -36.21 11.76 4.15
CA PRO A 207 -35.78 12.36 2.89
C PRO A 207 -34.33 12.05 2.53
N GLY A 208 -34.05 11.95 1.23
CA GLY A 208 -32.73 11.70 0.70
C GLY A 208 -32.51 10.24 0.27
N SER A 209 -31.28 9.94 -0.12
CA SER A 209 -30.87 8.60 -0.58
C SER A 209 -29.60 8.14 0.10
N ALA A 210 -29.48 6.83 0.29
CA ALA A 210 -28.29 6.20 0.87
C ALA A 210 -27.79 5.12 -0.11
N PHE A 211 -26.48 5.18 -0.46
CA PHE A 211 -25.86 4.27 -1.43
C PHE A 211 -24.36 4.18 -1.26
N VAL A 212 -23.75 3.23 -1.96
CA VAL A 212 -22.28 3.12 -2.08
C VAL A 212 -21.87 3.58 -3.47
N GLN A 213 -20.97 4.55 -3.53
CA GLN A 213 -20.33 5.03 -4.76
C GLN A 213 -18.95 4.37 -4.86
N PRO A 214 -18.69 3.52 -5.85
CA PRO A 214 -17.34 3.01 -6.12
C PRO A 214 -16.36 4.13 -6.49
N VAL A 215 -15.09 3.98 -6.16
CA VAL A 215 -13.99 4.87 -6.55
C VAL A 215 -13.05 4.17 -7.52
#